data_872f4458c410d581a69a08363df77bb0
#
_entry.id   872f4458c410d581a69a08363df77bb0
#
_cell.length_a   1.000
_cell.length_b   1.000
_cell.length_c   1.000
_cell.angle_alpha   90.00
_cell.angle_beta   90.00
_cell.angle_gamma   90.00
#
_symmetry.space_group_name_H-M   'P 1'
#
loop_
_entity.id
_entity.type
_entity.pdbx_description
1 polymer ?
#
loop_
_entity_poly.entity_id
_entity_poly.type
_entity_poly.pdbx_seq_one_letter_code
_entity_poly.pdbx_strand_id
1 'polypeptide(L)'
;ITLDGSDSWAGCDPDDSSCYSEEYLVEWKWDLDTYTDSDNDGVTDNDVDATGETYTWDSRPAGAWEVRLTVVDNNGFEDSTDSMVYVNYRGVWSDFVIDRAQPNPVLMTWEYPVTYDQESKDRIRYMRAKLSYPQEDDDQVAGGIPGQTTNNRLDLYMYNSTDEEISNTTGIENDNRDAGDCSSDEYCVWMVIGGSTVRGFLPGDWTVDLENAENHNTEVNQLVIELQYR
;
A
#
# COMPACT_ATOMS: atom_id res chain seq x y z
N ILE A 1 11.65 7.10 -4.12
CA ILE A 1 11.35 8.38 -3.45
C ILE A 1 12.63 9.20 -3.47
N THR A 2 12.53 10.49 -3.81
CA THR A 2 13.68 11.40 -3.71
C THR A 2 13.40 12.39 -2.58
N LEU A 3 14.30 12.46 -1.63
CA LEU A 3 14.35 13.49 -0.61
C LEU A 3 15.24 14.61 -1.17
N ASP A 4 14.78 15.86 -1.05
CA ASP A 4 15.43 17.02 -1.65
C ASP A 4 15.56 18.13 -0.59
N GLY A 5 16.80 18.49 -0.25
CA GLY A 5 17.16 19.52 0.70
C GLY A 5 17.74 20.78 0.01
N SER A 6 17.60 20.91 -1.32
CA SER A 6 18.19 22.00 -2.07
C SER A 6 17.62 23.39 -1.76
N ASP A 7 16.41 23.43 -1.17
CA ASP A 7 15.79 24.68 -0.72
C ASP A 7 16.28 25.15 0.68
N SER A 8 17.27 24.44 1.26
CA SER A 8 17.89 24.85 2.53
C SER A 8 18.93 25.92 2.29
N TRP A 9 19.05 26.86 3.22
CA TRP A 9 20.07 27.92 3.18
C TRP A 9 20.71 28.18 4.53
N ALA A 10 21.90 28.82 4.52
CA ALA A 10 22.60 29.25 5.72
C ALA A 10 22.51 30.77 5.89
N GLY A 11 22.50 31.23 7.14
CA GLY A 11 22.49 32.66 7.48
C GLY A 11 21.14 33.30 7.29
N CYS A 12 20.79 33.70 6.09
CA CYS A 12 19.54 34.40 5.82
C CYS A 12 18.91 33.91 4.50
N ASP A 13 17.61 34.15 4.34
CA ASP A 13 16.85 33.74 3.17
C ASP A 13 17.43 34.36 1.88
N PRO A 14 17.88 33.55 0.90
CA PRO A 14 18.48 34.04 -0.35
C PRO A 14 17.49 34.81 -1.22
N ASP A 15 16.17 34.68 -1.04
CA ASP A 15 15.13 35.43 -1.74
C ASP A 15 14.91 36.83 -1.15
N ASP A 16 15.43 37.09 0.06
CA ASP A 16 15.43 38.45 0.64
C ASP A 16 16.57 39.28 0.03
N SER A 17 16.23 40.18 -0.86
CA SER A 17 17.19 41.07 -1.54
C SER A 17 18.01 41.99 -0.60
N SER A 18 17.64 42.07 0.67
CA SER A 18 18.39 42.77 1.72
C SER A 18 19.34 41.86 2.48
N CYS A 19 19.25 40.56 2.26
CA CYS A 19 20.10 39.55 2.88
C CYS A 19 21.49 39.52 2.22
N TYR A 20 22.53 39.53 3.03
CA TYR A 20 23.88 39.18 2.62
C TYR A 20 24.49 38.33 3.73
N SER A 21 24.86 37.08 3.42
CA SER A 21 25.57 36.21 4.34
C SER A 21 26.81 35.59 3.64
N GLU A 22 27.92 35.49 4.38
CA GLU A 22 29.09 34.71 3.96
C GLU A 22 28.96 33.21 4.38
N GLU A 23 27.84 32.89 5.03
CA GLU A 23 27.51 31.54 5.47
C GLU A 23 26.96 30.74 4.30
N TYR A 24 27.34 29.46 4.24
CA TYR A 24 26.87 28.51 3.24
C TYR A 24 26.83 27.11 3.86
N LEU A 25 25.91 26.27 3.35
CA LEU A 25 25.77 24.90 3.82
C LEU A 25 26.92 24.05 3.30
N VAL A 26 27.43 23.17 4.17
CA VAL A 26 28.53 22.24 3.88
C VAL A 26 28.09 20.79 3.99
N GLU A 27 26.99 20.49 4.70
CA GLU A 27 26.55 19.13 4.95
C GLU A 27 25.02 19.06 5.03
N TRP A 28 24.44 17.96 4.49
CA TRP A 28 23.05 17.53 4.62
C TRP A 28 23.07 16.12 5.16
N LYS A 29 22.43 15.91 6.30
CA LYS A 29 22.32 14.63 7.01
C LYS A 29 20.85 14.25 7.03
N TRP A 30 20.54 13.02 6.65
CA TRP A 30 19.21 12.47 6.65
C TRP A 30 19.12 11.36 7.67
N ASP A 31 18.20 11.49 8.61
CA ASP A 31 17.65 10.41 9.42
C ASP A 31 16.35 9.95 8.73
N LEU A 32 16.30 8.70 8.32
CA LEU A 32 15.21 8.17 7.49
C LEU A 32 14.07 7.59 8.35
N ASP A 33 14.23 7.50 9.66
CA ASP A 33 13.24 6.97 10.60
C ASP A 33 13.52 7.44 12.02
N THR A 34 13.05 8.62 12.38
CA THR A 34 13.28 9.26 13.68
C THR A 34 12.78 8.45 14.89
N TYR A 35 12.15 7.30 14.68
CA TYR A 35 11.71 6.38 15.74
C TYR A 35 12.60 5.16 15.92
N THR A 36 13.60 4.99 15.06
CA THR A 36 14.55 3.87 15.11
C THR A 36 15.96 4.38 15.43
N ASP A 37 16.54 3.93 16.53
CA ASP A 37 17.95 4.17 16.88
C ASP A 37 18.83 3.22 16.06
N SER A 38 19.31 3.68 14.91
CA SER A 38 20.07 2.87 13.96
C SER A 38 21.56 2.74 14.34
N ASP A 39 22.11 3.71 15.07
CA ASP A 39 23.49 3.69 15.54
C ASP A 39 23.66 3.16 16.96
N ASN A 40 22.57 2.91 17.69
CA ASN A 40 22.48 2.38 19.03
C ASN A 40 23.14 3.28 20.10
N ASP A 41 23.03 4.59 19.95
CA ASP A 41 23.52 5.57 20.93
C ASP A 41 22.50 5.89 22.03
N GLY A 42 21.24 5.46 21.87
CA GLY A 42 20.11 5.65 22.77
C GLY A 42 19.26 6.88 22.43
N VAL A 43 19.49 7.52 21.28
CA VAL A 43 18.72 8.66 20.77
C VAL A 43 18.26 8.33 19.35
N THR A 44 16.97 8.26 19.13
CA THR A 44 16.37 7.78 17.88
C THR A 44 16.29 8.81 16.77
N ASP A 45 16.44 10.09 17.09
CA ASP A 45 16.17 11.22 16.18
C ASP A 45 17.42 12.04 15.82
N ASN A 46 18.61 11.43 15.94
CA ASN A 46 19.90 12.03 15.62
C ASN A 46 20.75 11.18 14.65
N ASP A 47 20.22 10.05 14.21
CA ASP A 47 20.92 9.12 13.33
C ASP A 47 21.24 9.75 11.97
N VAL A 48 22.32 9.28 11.35
CA VAL A 48 22.70 9.68 10.00
C VAL A 48 22.68 8.46 9.09
N ASP A 49 21.50 8.19 8.51
CA ASP A 49 21.33 7.08 7.58
C ASP A 49 21.82 7.39 6.17
N ALA A 50 21.77 8.66 5.78
CA ALA A 50 22.22 9.12 4.48
C ALA A 50 22.75 10.56 4.52
N THR A 51 23.53 10.94 3.51
CA THR A 51 24.08 12.29 3.36
C THR A 51 23.95 12.79 1.94
N GLY A 52 23.94 14.12 1.79
CA GLY A 52 23.87 14.81 0.49
C GLY A 52 22.65 15.70 0.38
N GLU A 53 22.75 16.74 -0.45
CA GLU A 53 21.68 17.70 -0.71
C GLU A 53 20.40 17.02 -1.22
N THR A 54 20.56 15.95 -2.03
CA THR A 54 19.49 15.08 -2.48
C THR A 54 19.82 13.63 -2.15
N TYR A 55 18.78 12.86 -1.78
CA TYR A 55 18.92 11.43 -1.52
C TYR A 55 17.80 10.64 -2.18
N THR A 56 18.15 9.59 -2.95
CA THR A 56 17.17 8.67 -3.53
C THR A 56 17.01 7.46 -2.61
N TRP A 57 15.80 7.32 -2.08
CA TRP A 57 15.44 6.27 -1.16
C TRP A 57 14.70 5.15 -1.89
N ASP A 58 15.40 4.06 -2.15
CA ASP A 58 14.89 2.90 -2.84
C ASP A 58 14.40 1.83 -1.88
N SER A 59 13.40 1.05 -2.33
CA SER A 59 12.97 -0.20 -1.68
C SER A 59 12.49 -0.07 -0.24
N ARG A 60 11.89 1.06 0.14
CA ARG A 60 11.31 1.22 1.48
C ARG A 60 10.01 0.39 1.60
N PRO A 61 9.82 -0.34 2.72
CA PRO A 61 8.55 -0.98 3.03
C PRO A 61 7.39 0.02 3.08
N ALA A 62 6.19 -0.46 2.82
CA ALA A 62 4.98 0.33 2.99
C ALA A 62 4.83 0.77 4.46
N GLY A 63 4.40 2.01 4.65
CA GLY A 63 4.28 2.63 5.98
C GLY A 63 4.31 4.14 5.90
N ALA A 64 4.30 4.78 7.05
CA ALA A 64 4.52 6.20 7.21
C ALA A 64 5.81 6.42 8.01
N TRP A 65 6.71 7.22 7.48
CA TRP A 65 8.06 7.42 7.98
C TRP A 65 8.25 8.89 8.30
N GLU A 66 8.62 9.22 9.53
CA GLU A 66 9.06 10.57 9.88
C GLU A 66 10.56 10.66 9.60
N VAL A 67 10.91 11.46 8.60
CA VAL A 67 12.30 11.70 8.20
C VAL A 67 12.75 13.06 8.71
N ARG A 68 14.01 13.17 9.14
CA ARG A 68 14.64 14.42 9.55
C ARG A 68 15.76 14.78 8.58
N LEU A 69 15.76 16.03 8.13
CA LEU A 69 16.91 16.65 7.49
C LEU A 69 17.61 17.55 8.51
N THR A 70 18.88 17.32 8.73
CA THR A 70 19.78 18.22 9.46
C THR A 70 20.78 18.82 8.47
N VAL A 71 20.87 20.14 8.43
CA VAL A 71 21.87 20.86 7.63
C VAL A 71 22.90 21.51 8.51
N VAL A 72 24.16 21.60 8.01
CA VAL A 72 25.29 22.17 8.73
C VAL A 72 25.88 23.29 7.88
N ASP A 73 26.12 24.44 8.49
CA ASP A 73 26.81 25.57 7.82
C ASP A 73 28.35 25.50 7.97
N ASN A 74 29.04 26.41 7.27
CA ASN A 74 30.50 26.52 7.30
C ASN A 74 31.07 27.00 8.65
N ASN A 75 30.23 27.39 9.61
CA ASN A 75 30.61 27.73 10.99
C ASN A 75 30.35 26.59 11.95
N GLY A 76 29.70 25.52 11.48
CA GLY A 76 29.34 24.35 12.29
C GLY A 76 28.02 24.51 13.05
N PHE A 77 27.17 25.47 12.69
CA PHE A 77 25.81 25.52 13.21
C PHE A 77 24.92 24.54 12.46
N GLU A 78 24.02 23.90 13.21
CA GLU A 78 23.09 22.92 12.71
C GLU A 78 21.65 23.38 12.90
N ASP A 79 20.79 23.05 11.94
CA ASP A 79 19.35 23.20 12.04
C ASP A 79 18.66 22.00 11.38
N SER A 80 17.46 21.66 11.87
CA SER A 80 16.77 20.45 11.46
C SER A 80 15.30 20.68 11.22
N THR A 81 14.74 19.91 10.28
CA THR A 81 13.31 19.88 10.00
C THR A 81 12.81 18.44 9.77
N ASP A 82 11.60 18.15 10.23
CA ASP A 82 10.97 16.86 10.09
C ASP A 82 9.90 16.88 9.00
N SER A 83 9.76 15.75 8.29
CA SER A 83 8.73 15.57 7.28
C SER A 83 8.21 14.13 7.27
N MET A 84 6.92 13.97 6.94
CA MET A 84 6.32 12.63 6.79
C MET A 84 6.41 12.13 5.36
N VAL A 85 6.93 10.93 5.18
CA VAL A 85 6.99 10.20 3.91
C VAL A 85 6.02 9.02 3.96
N TYR A 86 5.05 8.98 3.05
CA TYR A 86 4.06 7.91 2.99
C TYR A 86 4.38 6.95 1.84
N VAL A 87 4.66 5.70 2.17
CA VAL A 87 4.93 4.63 1.20
C VAL A 87 3.72 3.70 1.17
N ASN A 88 2.95 3.76 0.08
CA ASN A 88 1.77 2.92 -0.07
C ASN A 88 2.15 1.55 -0.64
N TYR A 89 1.40 0.51 -0.22
CA TYR A 89 1.48 -0.80 -0.85
C TYR A 89 0.48 -0.89 -2.01
N ARG A 90 0.91 -1.51 -3.12
CA ARG A 90 0.03 -1.87 -4.22
C ARG A 90 0.53 -3.13 -4.91
N GLY A 91 -0.20 -4.24 -4.73
CA GLY A 91 -0.04 -5.48 -5.51
C GLY A 91 -1.05 -5.53 -6.64
N VAL A 92 -0.62 -6.01 -7.81
CA VAL A 92 -1.47 -6.19 -9.00
C VAL A 92 -1.17 -7.53 -9.64
N TRP A 93 -2.20 -8.34 -9.83
CA TRP A 93 -2.14 -9.61 -10.54
C TRP A 93 -3.19 -9.57 -11.65
N SER A 94 -2.81 -9.89 -12.88
CA SER A 94 -3.67 -9.80 -14.04
C SER A 94 -3.59 -11.07 -14.88
N ASP A 95 -4.66 -11.34 -15.61
CA ASP A 95 -4.72 -12.36 -16.67
C ASP A 95 -4.35 -13.77 -16.16
N PHE A 96 -5.02 -14.22 -15.10
CA PHE A 96 -4.86 -15.55 -14.56
C PHE A 96 -6.17 -16.32 -14.44
N VAL A 97 -6.11 -17.62 -14.22
CA VAL A 97 -7.28 -18.50 -14.10
C VAL A 97 -7.31 -19.09 -12.71
N ILE A 98 -8.50 -19.13 -12.11
CA ILE A 98 -8.77 -19.90 -10.91
C ILE A 98 -9.55 -21.16 -11.28
N ASP A 99 -9.06 -22.31 -10.80
CA ASP A 99 -9.66 -23.61 -11.11
C ASP A 99 -11.06 -23.76 -10.51
N ARG A 100 -11.85 -24.65 -11.10
CA ARG A 100 -13.18 -25.00 -10.63
C ARG A 100 -13.17 -25.77 -9.31
N ALA A 101 -14.24 -25.68 -8.55
CA ALA A 101 -14.49 -26.53 -7.37
C ALA A 101 -14.55 -28.02 -7.74
N GLN A 102 -13.83 -28.90 -6.94
CA GLN A 102 -13.80 -30.36 -7.13
C GLN A 102 -13.55 -31.14 -5.83
N PRO A 103 -14.51 -31.52 -5.00
CA PRO A 103 -15.86 -30.95 -4.84
C PRO A 103 -15.89 -29.68 -3.99
N ASN A 104 -14.74 -29.30 -3.40
CA ASN A 104 -14.62 -28.13 -2.54
C ASN A 104 -14.24 -26.90 -3.38
N PRO A 105 -14.63 -25.69 -2.94
CA PRO A 105 -14.15 -24.45 -3.52
C PRO A 105 -12.61 -24.41 -3.62
N VAL A 106 -12.12 -23.74 -4.65
CA VAL A 106 -10.69 -23.48 -4.81
C VAL A 106 -10.40 -22.08 -4.28
N LEU A 107 -9.33 -21.98 -3.49
CA LEU A 107 -8.84 -20.71 -2.94
C LEU A 107 -7.46 -20.39 -3.53
N MET A 108 -7.28 -19.11 -3.87
CA MET A 108 -5.97 -18.55 -4.13
C MET A 108 -5.73 -17.45 -3.08
N THR A 109 -4.56 -17.48 -2.42
CA THR A 109 -4.24 -16.61 -1.29
C THR A 109 -3.09 -15.68 -1.62
N TRP A 110 -3.22 -14.41 -1.25
CA TRP A 110 -2.18 -13.39 -1.27
C TRP A 110 -1.94 -12.85 0.12
N GLU A 111 -0.69 -12.91 0.55
CA GLU A 111 -0.22 -12.30 1.80
C GLU A 111 0.32 -10.89 1.52
N TYR A 112 0.10 -9.96 2.44
CA TYR A 112 0.63 -8.61 2.36
C TYR A 112 0.83 -8.03 3.76
N PRO A 113 1.91 -7.25 3.96
CA PRO A 113 2.22 -6.70 5.27
C PRO A 113 1.30 -5.51 5.58
N VAL A 114 0.68 -5.56 6.75
CA VAL A 114 -0.07 -4.45 7.33
C VAL A 114 0.71 -3.93 8.53
N THR A 115 1.39 -2.79 8.33
CA THR A 115 2.15 -2.12 9.37
C THR A 115 1.40 -0.89 9.85
N TYR A 116 1.40 -0.64 11.13
CA TYR A 116 1.01 0.63 11.71
C TYR A 116 1.54 0.71 13.14
N ASP A 117 1.82 1.93 13.56
CA ASP A 117 2.21 2.24 14.93
C ASP A 117 1.63 3.61 15.30
N GLN A 118 1.02 3.70 16.48
CA GLN A 118 0.44 4.96 16.94
C GLN A 118 1.49 5.93 17.47
N GLU A 119 2.60 5.42 17.98
CA GLU A 119 3.70 6.22 18.52
C GLU A 119 4.48 6.88 17.38
N SER A 120 4.78 6.14 16.34
CA SER A 120 5.50 6.61 15.14
C SER A 120 4.61 7.34 14.11
N LYS A 121 3.34 7.61 14.41
CA LYS A 121 2.38 8.21 13.48
C LYS A 121 2.13 7.40 12.19
N ASP A 122 2.63 6.16 12.11
CA ASP A 122 2.34 5.26 10.99
C ASP A 122 0.86 4.89 11.00
N ARG A 123 0.08 5.51 10.11
CA ARG A 123 -1.38 5.41 10.08
C ARG A 123 -1.89 5.00 8.73
N ILE A 124 -2.62 3.88 8.71
CA ILE A 124 -3.36 3.45 7.53
C ILE A 124 -4.61 4.32 7.36
N ARG A 125 -4.79 4.85 6.17
CA ARG A 125 -5.99 5.57 5.74
C ARG A 125 -7.10 4.60 5.35
N TYR A 126 -6.77 3.63 4.49
CA TYR A 126 -7.64 2.51 4.11
C TYR A 126 -6.83 1.33 3.57
N MET A 127 -7.48 0.20 3.56
CA MET A 127 -7.10 -1.00 2.85
C MET A 127 -8.18 -1.36 1.86
N ARG A 128 -7.80 -1.79 0.64
CA ARG A 128 -8.73 -2.13 -0.42
C ARG A 128 -8.26 -3.35 -1.21
N ALA A 129 -9.18 -4.26 -1.49
CA ALA A 129 -9.02 -5.27 -2.51
C ALA A 129 -10.07 -5.07 -3.59
N LYS A 130 -9.65 -5.06 -4.86
CA LYS A 130 -10.50 -4.92 -6.05
C LYS A 130 -10.27 -6.11 -6.95
N LEU A 131 -11.35 -6.78 -7.36
CA LEU A 131 -11.36 -7.90 -8.29
C LEU A 131 -12.18 -7.54 -9.51
N SER A 132 -11.66 -7.82 -10.71
CA SER A 132 -12.42 -7.78 -11.96
C SER A 132 -12.29 -9.10 -12.73
N TYR A 133 -13.39 -9.58 -13.28
CA TYR A 133 -13.49 -10.84 -14.02
C TYR A 133 -14.67 -10.80 -15.00
N PRO A 134 -14.66 -11.60 -16.09
CA PRO A 134 -15.77 -11.65 -17.05
C PRO A 134 -17.09 -12.04 -16.38
N GLN A 135 -18.21 -11.47 -16.83
CA GLN A 135 -19.55 -11.82 -16.32
C GLN A 135 -19.95 -13.25 -16.71
N GLU A 136 -19.59 -13.66 -17.91
CA GLU A 136 -19.92 -14.95 -18.48
C GLU A 136 -18.67 -15.68 -18.97
N ASP A 137 -18.68 -17.00 -18.91
CA ASP A 137 -17.67 -17.85 -19.51
C ASP A 137 -18.17 -18.36 -20.85
N ASP A 138 -17.59 -17.86 -21.95
CA ASP A 138 -17.97 -18.24 -23.33
C ASP A 138 -17.52 -19.65 -23.70
N ASP A 139 -16.52 -20.20 -23.00
CA ASP A 139 -15.95 -21.53 -23.30
C ASP A 139 -16.66 -22.67 -22.58
N GLN A 140 -17.52 -22.37 -21.62
CA GLN A 140 -18.19 -23.38 -20.81
C GLN A 140 -19.58 -23.71 -21.36
N VAL A 141 -19.76 -24.99 -21.57
CA VAL A 141 -21.07 -25.58 -21.87
C VAL A 141 -21.74 -25.92 -20.54
N ALA A 142 -22.53 -25.02 -19.99
CA ALA A 142 -23.29 -25.28 -18.77
C ALA A 142 -24.10 -26.57 -18.91
N GLY A 143 -23.80 -27.56 -18.07
CA GLY A 143 -24.54 -28.83 -18.06
C GLY A 143 -24.44 -29.64 -19.34
N GLY A 144 -23.48 -29.36 -20.24
CA GLY A 144 -23.31 -30.08 -21.52
C GLY A 144 -24.26 -29.64 -22.64
N ILE A 145 -24.93 -28.51 -22.52
CA ILE A 145 -25.82 -27.97 -23.56
C ILE A 145 -25.05 -26.89 -24.34
N PRO A 146 -24.75 -27.08 -25.62
CA PRO A 146 -24.06 -26.10 -26.44
C PRO A 146 -24.80 -24.75 -26.51
N GLY A 147 -24.08 -23.64 -26.21
CA GLY A 147 -24.59 -22.28 -26.36
C GLY A 147 -25.35 -21.74 -25.14
N GLN A 148 -25.19 -22.38 -23.96
CA GLN A 148 -25.56 -21.75 -22.68
C GLN A 148 -24.29 -21.20 -22.01
N THR A 149 -24.28 -19.90 -21.83
CA THR A 149 -23.28 -19.22 -20.97
C THR A 149 -23.63 -19.45 -19.50
N THR A 150 -22.63 -19.55 -18.66
CA THR A 150 -22.79 -19.56 -17.20
C THR A 150 -22.26 -18.26 -16.64
N ASN A 151 -23.01 -17.65 -15.74
CA ASN A 151 -22.51 -16.49 -15.01
C ASN A 151 -21.38 -16.92 -14.09
N ASN A 152 -20.29 -16.20 -14.17
CA ASN A 152 -19.17 -16.36 -13.25
C ASN A 152 -19.52 -15.75 -11.89
N ARG A 153 -18.99 -16.37 -10.82
CA ARG A 153 -19.06 -15.81 -9.49
C ARG A 153 -17.79 -16.13 -8.72
N LEU A 154 -17.04 -15.09 -8.43
CA LEU A 154 -15.84 -15.15 -7.59
C LEU A 154 -16.04 -14.29 -6.36
N ASP A 155 -15.67 -14.79 -5.20
CA ASP A 155 -15.79 -14.06 -3.95
C ASP A 155 -14.41 -13.82 -3.31
N LEU A 156 -14.25 -12.65 -2.70
CA LEU A 156 -13.07 -12.28 -1.93
C LEU A 156 -13.36 -12.39 -0.44
N TYR A 157 -12.37 -12.84 0.30
CA TYR A 157 -12.34 -12.82 1.76
C TYR A 157 -11.06 -12.15 2.22
N MET A 158 -11.12 -11.45 3.32
CA MET A 158 -9.99 -10.75 3.91
C MET A 158 -9.85 -11.16 5.36
N TYR A 159 -8.64 -11.58 5.73
CA TYR A 159 -8.31 -12.03 7.07
C TYR A 159 -7.18 -11.18 7.66
N ASN A 160 -7.25 -10.93 8.97
CA ASN A 160 -6.19 -10.24 9.70
C ASN A 160 -5.02 -11.19 10.04
N SER A 161 -4.00 -10.68 10.71
CA SER A 161 -2.81 -11.43 11.12
C SER A 161 -3.07 -12.57 12.13
N THR A 162 -4.29 -12.72 12.61
CA THR A 162 -4.73 -13.81 13.51
C THR A 162 -5.75 -14.73 12.84
N ASP A 163 -5.85 -14.71 11.52
CA ASP A 163 -6.79 -15.50 10.70
C ASP A 163 -8.28 -15.24 11.01
N GLU A 164 -8.60 -14.06 11.55
CA GLU A 164 -9.99 -13.64 11.73
C GLU A 164 -10.49 -12.97 10.44
N GLU A 165 -11.65 -13.44 9.93
CA GLU A 165 -12.30 -12.82 8.77
C GLU A 165 -12.81 -11.42 9.10
N ILE A 166 -12.33 -10.44 8.36
CA ILE A 166 -12.67 -9.02 8.54
C ILE A 166 -13.74 -8.54 7.56
N SER A 167 -13.71 -9.08 6.36
CA SER A 167 -14.65 -8.70 5.29
C SER A 167 -14.72 -9.79 4.21
N ASN A 168 -15.84 -9.83 3.51
CA ASN A 168 -16.01 -10.67 2.32
C ASN A 168 -16.97 -10.01 1.31
N THR A 169 -17.07 -10.58 0.09
CA THR A 169 -17.94 -10.11 -0.99
C THR A 169 -19.15 -11.00 -1.24
N THR A 170 -19.34 -12.07 -0.45
CA THR A 170 -20.37 -13.09 -0.67
C THR A 170 -21.80 -12.52 -0.65
N GLY A 171 -22.04 -11.44 0.08
CA GLY A 171 -23.32 -10.75 0.16
C GLY A 171 -23.62 -9.80 -1.03
N ILE A 172 -22.67 -9.64 -1.97
CA ILE A 172 -22.87 -8.79 -3.14
C ILE A 172 -23.52 -9.62 -4.25
N GLU A 173 -24.78 -9.34 -4.56
CA GLU A 173 -25.50 -9.99 -5.65
C GLU A 173 -24.88 -9.62 -7.01
N ASN A 174 -25.05 -10.48 -8.02
CA ASN A 174 -24.44 -10.29 -9.35
C ASN A 174 -24.81 -8.94 -9.98
N ASP A 175 -26.05 -8.50 -9.85
CA ASP A 175 -26.53 -7.21 -10.39
C ASP A 175 -25.87 -5.98 -9.71
N ASN A 176 -25.16 -6.17 -8.62
CA ASN A 176 -24.45 -5.14 -7.86
C ASN A 176 -22.91 -5.30 -7.93
N ARG A 177 -22.41 -6.18 -8.81
CA ARG A 177 -20.97 -6.42 -9.01
C ARG A 177 -20.41 -5.53 -10.12
N ASP A 178 -20.70 -4.23 -10.04
CA ASP A 178 -20.32 -3.20 -11.01
C ASP A 178 -19.56 -2.04 -10.37
N ALA A 179 -18.88 -2.30 -9.27
CA ALA A 179 -18.19 -1.28 -8.47
C ALA A 179 -17.09 -0.56 -9.27
N GLY A 180 -17.37 0.66 -9.72
CA GLY A 180 -16.37 1.56 -10.30
C GLY A 180 -16.15 1.35 -11.80
N ASP A 181 -14.89 1.21 -12.23
CA ASP A 181 -14.42 1.32 -13.62
C ASP A 181 -14.49 -0.01 -14.40
N CYS A 182 -15.50 -0.83 -14.18
CA CYS A 182 -15.71 -2.06 -14.94
C CYS A 182 -16.21 -1.78 -16.35
N SER A 183 -15.78 -2.62 -17.30
CA SER A 183 -16.47 -2.74 -18.61
C SER A 183 -17.85 -3.38 -18.43
N SER A 184 -18.71 -3.21 -19.43
CA SER A 184 -20.10 -3.70 -19.36
C SER A 184 -20.26 -5.22 -19.37
N ASP A 185 -19.18 -5.94 -19.70
CA ASP A 185 -19.06 -7.40 -19.78
C ASP A 185 -18.25 -7.99 -18.61
N GLU A 186 -17.88 -7.16 -17.63
CA GLU A 186 -17.15 -7.55 -16.45
C GLU A 186 -17.96 -7.39 -15.18
N TYR A 187 -17.68 -8.26 -14.20
CA TYR A 187 -17.98 -8.00 -12.80
C TYR A 187 -16.79 -7.35 -12.11
N CYS A 188 -17.06 -6.34 -11.28
CA CYS A 188 -16.09 -5.77 -10.33
C CYS A 188 -16.65 -5.80 -8.93
N VAL A 189 -15.87 -6.33 -8.00
CA VAL A 189 -16.19 -6.28 -6.58
C VAL A 189 -15.06 -5.62 -5.81
N TRP A 190 -15.43 -4.86 -4.78
CA TRP A 190 -14.48 -4.15 -3.93
C TRP A 190 -14.74 -4.48 -2.48
N MET A 191 -13.65 -4.74 -1.75
CA MET A 191 -13.62 -4.66 -0.30
C MET A 191 -12.84 -3.43 0.10
N VAL A 192 -13.41 -2.57 0.93
CA VAL A 192 -12.74 -1.38 1.46
C VAL A 192 -12.88 -1.34 2.96
N ILE A 193 -11.77 -1.30 3.66
CA ILE A 193 -11.72 -1.21 5.12
C ILE A 193 -11.03 0.09 5.50
N GLY A 194 -11.75 0.92 6.27
CA GLY A 194 -11.20 2.18 6.77
C GLY A 194 -10.07 1.96 7.78
N GLY A 195 -9.09 2.84 7.80
CA GLY A 195 -7.93 2.71 8.66
C GLY A 195 -8.24 2.66 10.16
N SER A 196 -9.36 3.24 10.61
CA SER A 196 -9.80 3.08 12.01
C SER A 196 -10.17 1.65 12.36
N THR A 197 -10.74 0.92 11.41
CA THR A 197 -11.07 -0.50 11.58
C THR A 197 -9.81 -1.36 11.53
N VAL A 198 -8.93 -1.10 10.55
CA VAL A 198 -7.65 -1.84 10.43
C VAL A 198 -6.84 -1.73 11.73
N ARG A 199 -6.73 -0.53 12.30
CA ARG A 199 -6.02 -0.30 13.59
C ARG A 199 -6.72 -0.90 14.82
N GLY A 200 -7.90 -1.48 14.67
CA GLY A 200 -8.56 -2.28 15.73
C GLY A 200 -7.99 -3.68 15.88
N PHE A 201 -7.19 -4.14 14.92
CA PHE A 201 -6.56 -5.46 14.90
C PHE A 201 -5.04 -5.34 15.05
N LEU A 202 -4.34 -6.45 15.24
CA LEU A 202 -2.89 -6.45 15.34
C LEU A 202 -2.25 -6.24 13.95
N PRO A 203 -1.12 -5.50 13.87
CA PRO A 203 -0.29 -5.46 12.67
C PRO A 203 0.30 -6.84 12.38
N GLY A 204 0.74 -7.06 11.16
CA GLY A 204 1.35 -8.31 10.72
C GLY A 204 0.92 -8.66 9.30
N ASP A 205 1.17 -9.89 8.87
CA ASP A 205 0.78 -10.34 7.55
C ASP A 205 -0.72 -10.65 7.53
N TRP A 206 -1.43 -9.96 6.68
CA TRP A 206 -2.86 -10.17 6.40
C TRP A 206 -3.00 -10.91 5.09
N THR A 207 -4.15 -11.56 4.88
CA THR A 207 -4.41 -12.31 3.66
C THR A 207 -5.68 -11.83 2.94
N VAL A 208 -5.65 -11.94 1.62
CA VAL A 208 -6.83 -11.91 0.76
C VAL A 208 -6.93 -13.25 0.06
N ASP A 209 -8.06 -13.92 0.26
CA ASP A 209 -8.42 -15.13 -0.47
C ASP A 209 -9.40 -14.79 -1.59
N LEU A 210 -9.15 -15.36 -2.76
CA LEU A 210 -10.07 -15.41 -3.88
C LEU A 210 -10.64 -16.81 -3.96
N GLU A 211 -11.97 -16.92 -3.87
CA GLU A 211 -12.68 -18.19 -3.94
C GLU A 211 -13.38 -18.38 -5.28
N ASN A 212 -13.22 -19.58 -5.86
CA ASN A 212 -14.09 -20.11 -6.91
C ASN A 212 -14.85 -21.29 -6.36
N ALA A 213 -16.16 -21.11 -6.13
CA ALA A 213 -17.08 -22.18 -5.72
C ALA A 213 -17.86 -22.79 -6.90
N GLU A 214 -17.64 -22.28 -8.13
CA GLU A 214 -18.32 -22.74 -9.33
C GLU A 214 -17.71 -24.04 -9.88
N ASN A 215 -18.49 -24.72 -10.72
CA ASN A 215 -18.07 -26.00 -11.32
C ASN A 215 -17.28 -25.85 -12.63
N HIS A 216 -16.83 -24.63 -12.95
CA HIS A 216 -16.00 -24.29 -14.09
C HIS A 216 -14.83 -23.40 -13.67
N ASN A 217 -13.76 -23.41 -14.46
CA ASN A 217 -12.64 -22.52 -14.28
C ASN A 217 -13.08 -21.11 -14.65
N THR A 218 -12.55 -20.11 -13.96
CA THR A 218 -12.91 -18.72 -14.22
C THR A 218 -11.66 -17.91 -14.49
N GLU A 219 -11.67 -17.14 -15.57
CA GLU A 219 -10.64 -16.15 -15.85
C GLU A 219 -10.77 -14.95 -14.89
N VAL A 220 -9.63 -14.40 -14.50
CA VAL A 220 -9.54 -13.19 -13.68
C VAL A 220 -8.78 -12.14 -14.48
N ASN A 221 -9.44 -11.03 -14.79
CA ASN A 221 -8.83 -9.93 -15.51
C ASN A 221 -7.81 -9.21 -14.61
N GLN A 222 -8.21 -8.91 -13.36
CA GLN A 222 -7.29 -8.27 -12.43
C GLN A 222 -7.72 -8.43 -10.97
N LEU A 223 -6.74 -8.68 -10.10
CA LEU A 223 -6.82 -8.47 -8.66
C LEU A 223 -5.85 -7.37 -8.25
N VAL A 224 -6.32 -6.38 -7.50
CA VAL A 224 -5.51 -5.30 -6.94
C VAL A 224 -5.68 -5.27 -5.43
N ILE A 225 -4.59 -5.29 -4.68
CA ILE A 225 -4.58 -5.08 -3.23
C ILE A 225 -3.79 -3.80 -2.94
N GLU A 226 -4.40 -2.88 -2.20
CA GLU A 226 -3.83 -1.57 -1.89
C GLU A 226 -3.93 -1.26 -0.40
N LEU A 227 -2.83 -0.78 0.19
CA LEU A 227 -2.82 -0.09 1.47
C LEU A 227 -2.39 1.36 1.23
N GLN A 228 -3.15 2.29 1.76
CA GLN A 228 -2.80 3.70 1.72
C GLN A 228 -2.52 4.23 3.13
N TYR A 229 -1.37 4.86 3.27
CA TYR A 229 -0.90 5.52 4.49
C TYR A 229 -1.14 7.04 4.43
N ARG A 230 -1.14 7.70 5.60
CA ARG A 230 -1.30 9.16 5.73
C ARG A 230 -0.78 9.68 7.08
#